data_41c4f2573a05e8cd0d342c0508718d8b
#
_entry.id   41c4f2573a05e8cd0d342c0508718d8b
#
_cell.length_a   1.000
_cell.length_b   1.000
_cell.length_c   1.000
_cell.angle_alpha   90.00
_cell.angle_beta   90.00
_cell.angle_gamma   90.00
#
_symmetry.space_group_name_H-M   'P 1'
#
loop_
_entity.id
_entity.type
_entity.pdbx_description
1 polymer ?
#
loop_
_entity_poly.entity_id
_entity_poly.type
_entity_poly.pdbx_seq_one_letter_code
_entity_poly.pdbx_strand_id
1 'polypeptide(L)'
;VFVNGDQYILVEDVLKTLQDLALYHRQKLAIPVVGITGTNGKTTSKELVYSVLSQQFRAYATQGNLNNHIGVPLTLLSIDDSYEIAIIEMGANHVGEIEFLANIARPTHGFITNVGKAHLEGFGSFDGVKKTKGELYDLLSVNKGTLFLQADNAHLVEMAAQRHFTKVITYGFSETNNIVGKLLMANPYLSIAW
;
A
#
# COMPACT_ATOMS: atom_id res chain seq x y z
N VAL A 1 -27.55 22.71 0.69
CA VAL A 1 -28.47 23.19 1.73
C VAL A 1 -28.01 22.52 3.01
N PHE A 2 -27.43 23.29 3.94
CA PHE A 2 -27.07 22.80 5.27
C PHE A 2 -28.32 22.75 6.14
N VAL A 3 -28.59 21.57 6.70
CA VAL A 3 -29.64 21.41 7.70
C VAL A 3 -28.97 21.30 9.05
N ASN A 4 -29.21 22.26 9.95
CA ASN A 4 -28.77 22.16 11.33
C ASN A 4 -29.56 21.04 12.03
N GLY A 5 -28.89 20.05 12.59
CA GLY A 5 -29.47 18.95 13.34
C GLY A 5 -28.38 18.13 14.02
N ASP A 6 -28.73 17.41 15.06
CA ASP A 6 -27.83 16.58 15.87
C ASP A 6 -27.11 15.46 15.09
N GLN A 7 -27.47 15.28 13.80
CA GLN A 7 -26.89 14.29 12.91
C GLN A 7 -25.71 14.84 12.07
N TYR A 8 -25.41 16.14 12.17
CA TYR A 8 -24.41 16.80 11.35
C TYR A 8 -23.37 17.49 12.23
N ILE A 9 -22.12 17.38 11.81
CA ILE A 9 -20.99 18.11 12.39
C ILE A 9 -20.55 19.14 11.36
N LEU A 10 -20.67 20.41 11.69
CA LEU A 10 -20.18 21.50 10.84
C LEU A 10 -18.67 21.61 11.01
N VAL A 11 -17.94 21.58 9.90
CA VAL A 11 -16.48 21.70 9.86
C VAL A 11 -16.07 22.70 8.78
N GLU A 12 -14.90 23.30 8.93
CA GLU A 12 -14.36 24.27 7.95
C GLU A 12 -13.95 23.60 6.65
N ASP A 13 -13.31 22.42 6.74
CA ASP A 13 -12.86 21.62 5.60
C ASP A 13 -13.28 20.14 5.79
N VAL A 14 -14.23 19.72 4.99
CA VAL A 14 -14.80 18.36 5.04
C VAL A 14 -13.77 17.31 4.68
N LEU A 15 -12.95 17.57 3.66
CA LEU A 15 -11.94 16.60 3.22
C LEU A 15 -10.84 16.44 4.25
N LYS A 16 -10.31 17.54 4.75
CA LYS A 16 -9.31 17.52 5.81
C LYS A 16 -9.83 16.81 7.07
N THR A 17 -11.07 17.10 7.46
CA THR A 17 -11.69 16.45 8.61
C THR A 17 -11.86 14.94 8.41
N LEU A 18 -12.26 14.49 7.21
CA LEU A 18 -12.33 13.07 6.87
C LEU A 18 -10.96 12.39 7.00
N GLN A 19 -9.91 13.03 6.52
CA GLN A 19 -8.54 12.52 6.56
C GLN A 19 -8.00 12.45 8.01
N ASP A 20 -8.24 13.49 8.80
CA ASP A 20 -7.85 13.54 10.20
C ASP A 20 -8.61 12.50 11.05
N LEU A 21 -9.90 12.32 10.78
CA LEU A 21 -10.71 11.28 11.41
C LEU A 21 -10.19 9.88 11.07
N ALA A 22 -9.85 9.63 9.80
CA ALA A 22 -9.29 8.36 9.37
C ALA A 22 -7.92 8.09 10.01
N LEU A 23 -7.06 9.09 10.10
CA LEU A 23 -5.77 8.97 10.80
C LEU A 23 -5.96 8.69 12.29
N TYR A 24 -6.86 9.40 12.95
CA TYR A 24 -7.20 9.16 14.37
C TYR A 24 -7.71 7.73 14.56
N HIS A 25 -8.65 7.28 13.73
CA HIS A 25 -9.18 5.93 13.76
C HIS A 25 -8.06 4.91 13.53
N ARG A 26 -7.20 5.10 12.50
CA ARG A 26 -6.05 4.23 12.22
C ARG A 26 -5.09 4.10 13.42
N GLN A 27 -4.90 5.17 14.18
CA GLN A 27 -4.05 5.14 15.39
C GLN A 27 -4.65 4.29 16.52
N LYS A 28 -5.95 4.07 16.53
CA LYS A 28 -6.64 3.20 17.50
C LYS A 28 -6.64 1.73 17.08
N LEU A 29 -6.54 1.47 15.78
CA LEU A 29 -6.48 0.10 15.27
C LEU A 29 -5.11 -0.52 15.57
N ALA A 30 -5.08 -1.56 16.41
CA ALA A 30 -3.86 -2.29 16.77
C ALA A 30 -3.47 -3.37 15.75
N ILE A 31 -4.09 -3.39 14.57
CA ILE A 31 -3.87 -4.41 13.56
C ILE A 31 -2.69 -4.06 12.61
N PRO A 32 -1.99 -5.06 12.07
CA PRO A 32 -1.05 -4.84 10.98
C PRO A 32 -1.76 -4.32 9.73
N VAL A 33 -1.07 -3.39 9.03
CA VAL A 33 -1.53 -2.83 7.76
C VAL A 33 -0.46 -3.07 6.71
N VAL A 34 -0.85 -3.70 5.61
CA VAL A 34 -0.01 -3.92 4.43
C VAL A 34 -0.29 -2.82 3.42
N GLY A 35 0.67 -1.92 3.21
CA GLY A 35 0.60 -0.87 2.19
C GLY A 35 1.09 -1.36 0.84
N ILE A 36 0.32 -1.13 -0.20
CA ILE A 36 0.64 -1.54 -1.57
C ILE A 36 0.63 -0.32 -2.49
N THR A 37 1.72 -0.10 -3.22
CA THR A 37 1.76 0.83 -4.34
C THR A 37 2.50 0.24 -5.54
N GLY A 38 2.63 0.98 -6.61
CA GLY A 38 3.34 0.59 -7.82
C GLY A 38 2.70 1.20 -9.07
N THR A 39 3.34 1.02 -10.20
CA THR A 39 2.81 1.51 -11.48
C THR A 39 1.64 0.64 -11.93
N ASN A 40 1.84 -0.65 -12.05
CA ASN A 40 0.86 -1.63 -12.52
C ASN A 40 0.68 -2.77 -11.50
N GLY A 41 -0.44 -3.48 -11.58
CA GLY A 41 -0.67 -4.70 -10.80
C GLY A 41 -1.00 -4.50 -9.32
N LYS A 42 -1.21 -3.25 -8.85
CA LYS A 42 -1.60 -2.95 -7.46
C LYS A 42 -2.86 -3.71 -7.04
N THR A 43 -3.95 -3.52 -7.78
CA THR A 43 -5.24 -4.15 -7.47
C THR A 43 -5.18 -5.66 -7.56
N THR A 44 -4.51 -6.22 -8.59
CA THR A 44 -4.31 -7.66 -8.70
C THR A 44 -3.53 -8.21 -7.51
N SER A 45 -2.43 -7.55 -7.12
CA SER A 45 -1.63 -7.96 -5.96
C SER A 45 -2.42 -7.84 -4.66
N LYS A 46 -3.21 -6.77 -4.50
CA LYS A 46 -4.10 -6.58 -3.35
C LYS A 46 -5.10 -7.73 -3.23
N GLU A 47 -5.78 -8.11 -4.33
CA GLU A 47 -6.75 -9.21 -4.34
C GLU A 47 -6.10 -10.57 -4.03
N LEU A 48 -4.91 -10.83 -4.58
CA LEU A 48 -4.17 -12.07 -4.27
C LEU A 48 -3.75 -12.14 -2.80
N VAL A 49 -3.18 -11.06 -2.26
CA VAL A 49 -2.82 -10.98 -0.84
C VAL A 49 -4.05 -11.12 0.06
N TYR A 50 -5.15 -10.45 -0.29
CA TYR A 50 -6.41 -10.58 0.43
C TYR A 50 -6.94 -12.02 0.42
N SER A 51 -6.96 -12.66 -0.76
CA SER A 51 -7.45 -14.05 -0.90
C SER A 51 -6.65 -15.04 -0.05
N VAL A 52 -5.34 -14.86 0.04
CA VAL A 52 -4.48 -15.73 0.86
C VAL A 52 -4.67 -15.43 2.35
N LEU A 53 -4.59 -14.18 2.75
CA LEU A 53 -4.70 -13.81 4.17
C LEU A 53 -6.07 -14.12 4.75
N SER A 54 -7.14 -14.01 3.96
CA SER A 54 -8.52 -14.31 4.38
C SER A 54 -8.77 -15.79 4.69
N GLN A 55 -7.84 -16.69 4.32
CA GLN A 55 -7.94 -18.10 4.72
C GLN A 55 -7.68 -18.31 6.22
N GLN A 56 -6.97 -17.38 6.85
CA GLN A 56 -6.57 -17.51 8.26
C GLN A 56 -7.01 -16.32 9.12
N PHE A 57 -7.09 -15.11 8.55
CA PHE A 57 -7.38 -13.88 9.27
C PHE A 57 -8.69 -13.26 8.79
N ARG A 58 -9.36 -12.54 9.65
CA ARG A 58 -10.41 -11.61 9.24
C ARG A 58 -9.73 -10.40 8.60
N ALA A 59 -9.48 -10.50 7.31
CA ALA A 59 -8.77 -9.49 6.54
C ALA A 59 -9.73 -8.45 5.95
N TYR A 60 -9.31 -7.20 5.89
CA TYR A 60 -9.96 -6.12 5.16
C TYR A 60 -9.06 -5.63 4.03
N ALA A 61 -9.60 -5.32 2.87
CA ALA A 61 -8.82 -4.76 1.77
C ALA A 61 -9.55 -3.57 1.14
N THR A 62 -8.77 -2.63 0.59
CA THR A 62 -9.30 -1.52 -0.21
C THR A 62 -10.30 -2.03 -1.23
N GLN A 63 -11.52 -1.49 -1.20
CA GLN A 63 -12.59 -1.87 -2.11
C GLN A 63 -12.46 -1.10 -3.43
N GLY A 64 -12.61 -1.83 -4.55
CA GLY A 64 -12.54 -1.23 -5.89
C GLY A 64 -11.23 -0.44 -6.10
N ASN A 65 -11.39 0.84 -6.45
CA ASN A 65 -10.32 1.80 -6.71
C ASN A 65 -10.21 2.91 -5.64
N LEU A 66 -10.65 2.65 -4.40
CA LEU A 66 -10.59 3.61 -3.28
C LEU A 66 -9.15 3.81 -2.77
N ASN A 67 -8.23 4.16 -3.65
CA ASN A 67 -6.79 4.21 -3.43
C ASN A 67 -6.19 5.64 -3.44
N ASN A 68 -7.04 6.67 -3.38
CA ASN A 68 -6.67 8.10 -3.42
C ASN A 68 -6.93 8.81 -2.08
N HIS A 69 -6.78 10.13 -2.06
CA HIS A 69 -6.92 11.01 -0.88
C HIS A 69 -8.33 11.04 -0.24
N ILE A 70 -9.34 10.46 -0.89
CA ILE A 70 -10.68 10.22 -0.34
C ILE A 70 -10.87 8.73 -0.02
N GLY A 71 -10.45 7.88 -0.93
CA GLY A 71 -10.69 6.44 -0.85
C GLY A 71 -9.92 5.76 0.28
N VAL A 72 -8.65 6.13 0.51
CA VAL A 72 -7.87 5.59 1.63
C VAL A 72 -8.48 5.96 2.99
N PRO A 73 -8.87 7.22 3.27
CA PRO A 73 -9.64 7.56 4.45
C PRO A 73 -10.91 6.73 4.63
N LEU A 74 -11.74 6.60 3.59
CA LEU A 74 -12.98 5.82 3.65
C LEU A 74 -12.69 4.33 3.91
N THR A 75 -11.67 3.78 3.29
CA THR A 75 -11.21 2.40 3.52
C THR A 75 -10.84 2.19 5.00
N LEU A 76 -10.07 3.09 5.58
CA LEU A 76 -9.65 2.99 6.99
C LEU A 76 -10.84 3.09 7.95
N LEU A 77 -11.77 4.01 7.71
CA LEU A 77 -12.97 4.19 8.54
C LEU A 77 -13.96 3.02 8.45
N SER A 78 -13.83 2.17 7.44
CA SER A 78 -14.63 0.94 7.29
C SER A 78 -14.05 -0.26 8.05
N ILE A 79 -12.89 -0.11 8.66
CA ILE A 79 -12.23 -1.17 9.44
C ILE A 79 -12.65 -1.03 10.90
N ASP A 80 -13.28 -2.03 11.44
CA ASP A 80 -13.63 -2.12 12.86
C ASP A 80 -12.74 -3.12 13.63
N ASP A 81 -12.98 -3.27 14.92
CA ASP A 81 -12.22 -4.15 15.83
C ASP A 81 -12.37 -5.65 15.51
N SER A 82 -13.27 -6.01 14.59
CA SER A 82 -13.43 -7.40 14.15
C SER A 82 -12.33 -7.86 13.20
N TYR A 83 -11.65 -6.94 12.52
CA TYR A 83 -10.59 -7.26 11.57
C TYR A 83 -9.23 -7.45 12.27
N GLU A 84 -8.43 -8.36 11.72
CA GLU A 84 -7.12 -8.74 12.27
C GLU A 84 -5.96 -8.25 11.41
N ILE A 85 -6.21 -7.92 10.13
CA ILE A 85 -5.23 -7.37 9.21
C ILE A 85 -5.92 -6.54 8.12
N ALA A 86 -5.26 -5.50 7.64
CA ALA A 86 -5.75 -4.69 6.53
C ALA A 86 -4.75 -4.58 5.39
N ILE A 87 -5.26 -4.52 4.16
CA ILE A 87 -4.48 -4.35 2.93
C ILE A 87 -4.94 -3.04 2.26
N ILE A 88 -4.07 -2.05 2.24
CA ILE A 88 -4.38 -0.71 1.75
C ILE A 88 -3.63 -0.44 0.45
N GLU A 89 -4.39 -0.33 -0.64
CA GLU A 89 -3.87 0.09 -1.93
C GLU A 89 -3.73 1.61 -1.97
N MET A 90 -2.58 2.10 -2.44
CA MET A 90 -2.26 3.52 -2.56
C MET A 90 -1.86 3.85 -3.99
N GLY A 91 -2.67 4.69 -4.64
CA GLY A 91 -2.46 5.23 -5.98
C GLY A 91 -1.86 6.63 -5.94
N ALA A 92 -1.11 7.01 -6.97
CA ALA A 92 -0.60 8.36 -7.13
C ALA A 92 -0.44 8.72 -8.61
N ASN A 93 -0.68 9.98 -8.92
CA ASN A 93 -0.43 10.63 -10.20
C ASN A 93 0.64 11.73 -10.08
N HIS A 94 0.92 12.23 -8.87
CA HIS A 94 1.89 13.29 -8.59
C HIS A 94 2.83 12.89 -7.45
N VAL A 95 3.99 13.56 -7.40
CA VAL A 95 4.97 13.42 -6.32
C VAL A 95 4.36 13.89 -4.99
N GLY A 96 4.63 13.17 -3.89
CA GLY A 96 4.10 13.45 -2.56
C GLY A 96 2.76 12.77 -2.25
N GLU A 97 2.06 12.22 -3.25
CA GLU A 97 0.75 11.60 -2.99
C GLU A 97 0.86 10.26 -2.25
N ILE A 98 1.89 9.46 -2.50
CA ILE A 98 2.10 8.21 -1.72
C ILE A 98 2.52 8.53 -0.30
N GLU A 99 3.39 9.51 -0.08
CA GLU A 99 3.77 9.99 1.25
C GLU A 99 2.52 10.42 2.03
N PHE A 100 1.67 11.23 1.41
CA PHE A 100 0.43 11.70 2.01
C PHE A 100 -0.50 10.55 2.43
N LEU A 101 -0.76 9.59 1.52
CA LEU A 101 -1.62 8.45 1.78
C LEU A 101 -1.02 7.50 2.83
N ALA A 102 0.29 7.28 2.77
CA ALA A 102 1.01 6.42 3.70
C ALA A 102 1.04 7.02 5.12
N ASN A 103 1.10 8.35 5.26
CA ASN A 103 1.00 9.02 6.56
C ASN A 103 -0.39 8.83 7.21
N ILE A 104 -1.46 8.74 6.41
CA ILE A 104 -2.81 8.43 6.92
C ILE A 104 -2.94 6.94 7.23
N ALA A 105 -2.55 6.06 6.29
CA ALA A 105 -2.69 4.61 6.41
C ALA A 105 -1.73 3.99 7.45
N ARG A 106 -0.57 4.61 7.69
CA ARG A 106 0.48 4.14 8.62
C ARG A 106 0.74 2.65 8.48
N PRO A 107 1.19 2.19 7.30
CA PRO A 107 1.45 0.78 7.07
C PRO A 107 2.58 0.28 7.96
N THR A 108 2.41 -0.93 8.50
CA THR A 108 3.42 -1.67 9.26
C THR A 108 4.24 -2.61 8.38
N HIS A 109 3.69 -2.96 7.23
CA HIS A 109 4.28 -3.79 6.20
C HIS A 109 3.98 -3.17 4.84
N GLY A 110 4.79 -3.43 3.83
CA GLY A 110 4.46 -2.95 2.49
C GLY A 110 5.38 -3.43 1.42
N PHE A 111 4.94 -3.22 0.20
CA PHE A 111 5.74 -3.48 -1.00
C PHE A 111 5.31 -2.58 -2.18
N ILE A 112 6.22 -2.47 -3.13
CA ILE A 112 5.96 -1.85 -4.44
C ILE A 112 5.90 -2.97 -5.47
N THR A 113 4.80 -3.06 -6.22
CA THR A 113 4.63 -4.11 -7.24
C THR A 113 5.66 -3.98 -8.35
N ASN A 114 5.79 -2.79 -8.88
CA ASN A 114 6.81 -2.43 -9.89
C ASN A 114 6.89 -0.90 -10.05
N VAL A 115 7.94 -0.45 -10.74
CA VAL A 115 8.08 0.90 -11.27
C VAL A 115 8.18 0.84 -12.79
N GLY A 116 7.33 1.58 -13.47
CA GLY A 116 7.24 1.61 -14.93
C GLY A 116 6.97 3.02 -15.46
N LYS A 117 7.06 3.20 -16.77
CA LYS A 117 6.79 4.47 -17.45
C LYS A 117 5.28 4.69 -17.56
N ALA A 118 4.64 5.19 -16.51
CA ALA A 118 3.24 5.60 -16.53
C ALA A 118 3.07 6.96 -15.85
N HIS A 119 2.05 7.71 -16.25
CA HIS A 119 1.72 9.04 -15.71
C HIS A 119 2.90 10.02 -15.74
N LEU A 120 3.74 9.96 -16.80
CA LEU A 120 4.94 10.81 -16.90
C LEU A 120 4.62 12.31 -16.88
N GLU A 121 3.43 12.71 -17.32
CA GLU A 121 2.96 14.10 -17.25
C GLU A 121 2.88 14.60 -15.80
N GLY A 122 2.41 13.77 -14.87
CA GLY A 122 2.29 14.13 -13.44
C GLY A 122 3.58 13.92 -12.64
N PHE A 123 4.44 12.97 -13.03
CA PHE A 123 5.70 12.68 -12.36
C PHE A 123 6.92 13.35 -12.98
N GLY A 124 6.77 13.94 -14.17
CA GLY A 124 7.82 14.63 -14.93
C GLY A 124 8.88 13.72 -15.56
N SER A 125 9.21 12.59 -14.94
CA SER A 125 10.24 11.64 -15.40
C SER A 125 10.06 10.25 -14.79
N PHE A 126 10.80 9.26 -15.29
CA PHE A 126 10.88 7.94 -14.66
C PHE A 126 11.47 7.99 -13.25
N ASP A 127 12.43 8.87 -12.99
CA ASP A 127 12.97 9.10 -11.65
C ASP A 127 11.92 9.72 -10.73
N GLY A 128 11.03 10.57 -11.25
CA GLY A 128 9.86 11.05 -10.51
C GLY A 128 8.92 9.91 -10.11
N VAL A 129 8.70 8.92 -10.98
CA VAL A 129 7.93 7.71 -10.64
C VAL A 129 8.63 6.92 -9.53
N LYS A 130 9.96 6.67 -9.65
CA LYS A 130 10.72 5.97 -8.61
C LYS A 130 10.65 6.72 -7.28
N LYS A 131 10.84 8.03 -7.30
CA LYS A 131 10.76 8.89 -6.12
C LYS A 131 9.39 8.74 -5.43
N THR A 132 8.31 8.95 -6.19
CA THR A 132 6.94 8.89 -5.64
C THR A 132 6.60 7.51 -5.07
N LYS A 133 6.90 6.42 -5.80
CA LYS A 133 6.63 5.08 -5.25
C LYS A 133 7.53 4.77 -4.05
N GLY A 134 8.76 5.29 -4.07
CA GLY A 134 9.73 5.18 -2.99
C GLY A 134 9.30 5.86 -1.68
N GLU A 135 8.36 6.78 -1.70
CA GLU A 135 7.77 7.42 -0.50
C GLU A 135 7.18 6.38 0.47
N LEU A 136 6.62 5.25 -0.05
CA LEU A 136 6.23 4.13 0.81
C LEU A 136 7.44 3.51 1.52
N TYR A 137 8.55 3.35 0.83
CA TYR A 137 9.79 2.82 1.42
C TYR A 137 10.35 3.76 2.49
N ASP A 138 10.29 5.08 2.24
CA ASP A 138 10.72 6.10 3.22
C ASP A 138 9.96 5.95 4.53
N LEU A 139 8.63 5.84 4.45
CA LEU A 139 7.78 5.70 5.64
C LEU A 139 8.02 4.37 6.37
N LEU A 140 8.14 3.27 5.65
CA LEU A 140 8.44 1.95 6.25
C LEU A 140 9.81 1.96 6.95
N SER A 141 10.82 2.60 6.36
CA SER A 141 12.14 2.74 6.94
C SER A 141 12.08 3.53 8.26
N VAL A 142 11.45 4.70 8.26
CA VAL A 142 11.32 5.57 9.44
C VAL A 142 10.53 4.88 10.56
N ASN A 143 9.43 4.22 10.23
CA ASN A 143 8.53 3.58 11.19
C ASN A 143 8.96 2.15 11.60
N LYS A 144 10.15 1.70 11.17
CA LYS A 144 10.66 0.33 11.43
C LYS A 144 9.70 -0.76 10.93
N GLY A 145 8.98 -0.48 9.86
CA GLY A 145 8.08 -1.42 9.21
C GLY A 145 8.85 -2.52 8.45
N THR A 146 8.14 -3.57 8.08
CA THR A 146 8.69 -4.66 7.27
C THR A 146 8.51 -4.36 5.79
N LEU A 147 9.61 -4.40 5.05
CA LEU A 147 9.60 -4.33 3.60
C LEU A 147 9.56 -5.74 2.99
N PHE A 148 8.58 -6.00 2.12
CA PHE A 148 8.63 -7.14 1.19
C PHE A 148 9.21 -6.64 -0.13
N LEU A 149 10.40 -7.16 -0.49
CA LEU A 149 11.17 -6.70 -1.63
C LEU A 149 11.19 -7.76 -2.74
N GLN A 150 10.65 -7.41 -3.91
CA GLN A 150 10.80 -8.21 -5.13
C GLN A 150 12.24 -8.02 -5.65
N ALA A 151 13.08 -9.02 -5.40
CA ALA A 151 14.53 -8.89 -5.59
C ALA A 151 15.01 -9.12 -7.04
N ASP A 152 14.15 -9.62 -7.93
CA ASP A 152 14.49 -9.74 -9.35
C ASP A 152 14.31 -8.40 -10.09
N ASN A 153 13.72 -7.39 -9.47
CA ASN A 153 13.55 -6.05 -10.05
C ASN A 153 14.67 -5.11 -9.58
N ALA A 154 15.64 -4.87 -10.47
CA ALA A 154 16.79 -4.05 -10.16
C ALA A 154 16.44 -2.63 -9.65
N HIS A 155 15.35 -2.02 -10.17
CA HIS A 155 14.92 -0.70 -9.72
C HIS A 155 14.40 -0.73 -8.28
N LEU A 156 13.64 -1.76 -7.89
CA LEU A 156 13.15 -1.90 -6.52
C LEU A 156 14.31 -2.16 -5.55
N VAL A 157 15.29 -2.97 -5.95
CA VAL A 157 16.49 -3.22 -5.18
C VAL A 157 17.32 -1.93 -5.00
N GLU A 158 17.55 -1.18 -6.07
CA GLU A 158 18.22 0.13 -6.03
C GLU A 158 17.50 1.10 -5.08
N MET A 159 16.18 1.21 -5.19
CA MET A 159 15.37 2.07 -4.33
C MET A 159 15.43 1.65 -2.86
N ALA A 160 15.43 0.35 -2.58
CA ALA A 160 15.56 -0.16 -1.22
C ALA A 160 16.95 0.08 -0.63
N ALA A 161 18.00 -0.07 -1.43
CA ALA A 161 19.39 0.13 -0.99
C ALA A 161 19.71 1.58 -0.56
N GLN A 162 18.91 2.55 -0.98
CA GLN A 162 19.03 3.96 -0.58
C GLN A 162 18.47 4.25 0.82
N ARG A 163 17.89 3.25 1.51
CA ARG A 163 17.19 3.38 2.77
C ARG A 163 17.65 2.35 3.78
N HIS A 164 17.41 2.62 5.05
CA HIS A 164 17.76 1.69 6.11
C HIS A 164 16.51 1.01 6.68
N PHE A 165 16.39 -0.29 6.46
CA PHE A 165 15.27 -1.08 6.98
C PHE A 165 15.71 -1.97 8.14
N THR A 166 14.87 -2.07 9.15
CA THR A 166 15.06 -3.01 10.26
C THR A 166 14.76 -4.45 9.81
N LYS A 167 13.78 -4.62 8.91
CA LYS A 167 13.36 -5.92 8.41
C LYS A 167 13.01 -5.86 6.93
N VAL A 168 13.72 -6.68 6.13
CA VAL A 168 13.44 -6.90 4.72
C VAL A 168 13.22 -8.39 4.51
N ILE A 169 12.15 -8.72 3.80
CA ILE A 169 11.87 -10.08 3.33
C ILE A 169 11.93 -10.03 1.81
N THR A 170 12.93 -10.66 1.24
CA THR A 170 13.12 -10.72 -0.22
C THR A 170 12.35 -11.90 -0.81
N TYR A 171 11.76 -11.68 -1.98
CA TYR A 171 11.13 -12.73 -2.77
C TYR A 171 11.49 -12.59 -4.24
N GLY A 172 11.48 -13.71 -4.96
CA GLY A 172 11.84 -13.77 -6.38
C GLY A 172 12.26 -15.15 -6.81
N PHE A 173 12.89 -15.27 -7.96
CA PHE A 173 13.29 -16.56 -8.53
C PHE A 173 14.71 -17.01 -8.11
N SER A 174 15.54 -16.08 -7.62
CA SER A 174 16.89 -16.42 -7.16
C SER A 174 16.85 -17.20 -5.85
N GLU A 175 17.67 -18.24 -5.74
CA GLU A 175 17.84 -19.04 -4.52
C GLU A 175 18.40 -18.25 -3.33
N THR A 176 18.88 -17.05 -3.56
CA THR A 176 19.39 -16.15 -2.49
C THR A 176 18.25 -15.41 -1.76
N ASN A 177 17.01 -15.50 -2.24
CA ASN A 177 15.88 -14.85 -1.62
C ASN A 177 15.38 -15.59 -0.37
N ASN A 178 14.71 -14.87 0.53
CA ASN A 178 14.05 -15.48 1.68
C ASN A 178 12.87 -16.38 1.24
N ILE A 179 12.18 -15.97 0.17
CA ILE A 179 11.09 -16.75 -0.44
C ILE A 179 11.43 -16.94 -1.92
N VAL A 180 11.63 -18.18 -2.31
CA VAL A 180 12.03 -18.54 -3.68
C VAL A 180 10.81 -19.05 -4.44
N GLY A 181 10.38 -18.29 -5.46
CA GLY A 181 9.33 -18.69 -6.38
C GLY A 181 9.85 -19.56 -7.52
N LYS A 182 9.11 -20.58 -7.91
CA LYS A 182 9.38 -21.35 -9.10
C LYS A 182 8.16 -21.40 -10.00
N LEU A 183 8.29 -20.89 -11.21
CA LEU A 183 7.23 -20.99 -12.21
C LEU A 183 7.13 -22.45 -12.69
N LEU A 184 6.00 -23.09 -12.45
CA LEU A 184 5.73 -24.46 -12.92
C LEU A 184 4.99 -24.45 -14.25
N MET A 185 4.02 -23.53 -14.41
CA MET A 185 3.20 -23.41 -15.61
C MET A 185 2.66 -22.00 -15.74
N ALA A 186 2.57 -21.50 -16.97
CA ALA A 186 2.05 -20.16 -17.26
C ALA A 186 0.80 -20.14 -18.17
N ASN A 187 0.39 -21.29 -18.73
CA ASN A 187 -0.74 -21.41 -19.64
C ASN A 187 -1.40 -22.79 -19.47
N PRO A 188 -2.74 -22.92 -19.38
CA PRO A 188 -3.73 -21.82 -19.37
C PRO A 188 -3.81 -21.07 -18.03
N TYR A 189 -3.28 -21.62 -16.97
CA TYR A 189 -3.29 -21.03 -15.62
C TYR A 189 -1.87 -20.87 -15.10
N LEU A 190 -1.67 -19.82 -14.29
CA LEU A 190 -0.42 -19.62 -13.58
C LEU A 190 -0.32 -20.62 -12.42
N SER A 191 0.75 -21.42 -12.42
CA SER A 191 1.10 -22.32 -11.32
C SER A 191 2.52 -22.02 -10.86
N ILE A 192 2.68 -21.76 -9.58
CA ILE A 192 3.97 -21.48 -8.94
C ILE A 192 4.15 -22.36 -7.71
N ALA A 193 5.40 -22.71 -7.41
CA ALA A 193 5.80 -23.27 -6.13
C ALA A 193 6.69 -22.27 -5.38
N TRP A 194 6.68 -22.32 -4.06
CA TRP A 194 7.52 -21.49 -3.16
C TRP A 194 7.94 -22.30 -1.93
#